data_ab4dd00dbaa1576cd00389b16a0ca7da
#
_entry.id   ab4dd00dbaa1576cd00389b16a0ca7da
#
_cell.length_a   1.000
_cell.length_b   1.000
_cell.length_c   1.000
_cell.angle_alpha   90.00
_cell.angle_beta   90.00
_cell.angle_gamma   90.00
#
_symmetry.space_group_name_H-M   'P 1'
#
loop_
_entity.id
_entity.type
_entity.pdbx_description
1 polymer ?
#
loop_
_entity_poly.entity_id
_entity_poly.type
_entity_poly.pdbx_seq_one_letter_code
_entity_poly.pdbx_strand_id
1 'polypeptide(L)'
;MKIETEQALLGQEPDMPGLSLLLDEQALLDVVQLQLPAADISRIRIDYLRYKPGTGCLAGLRVFDVLGRSQHAFARVLPRDSTAWPYQSRRLLKRSARDGRFSAHVLPAWHLLLASAVHDRRITALASLLHDPDMLTGYHSLPDDFRPWPAPHGTTGLLQDAPATLYDSRLFGQVLRYKPERRLVMRLQQDGRPRGLLRACIEHDFEATLAGAQLAQTVQSTPLLAVDAARHCLVLPWLAGQSLDRLFAAELPVITSDPLSVADAAPSATARRFAIEAADLSLLTDVGQLLSNLHQTSAPHPVQRHTAHDIDALQQACTTLAYLQPDLADEVRTLCARTTLALQQGIWQPRITHGDMSLEQLVRNDLGQILIIDWDSAAWGDPMADFGSLLARLVVQHLQRHRPFIPLDPLSADDGTAEQDWNHPAFTASPSIDSTSRPVQESLELLEAAREALLEGHGRILSFEDRKRAGWHTVAHLLRMMPEGFRRRRADWPMLMQQIL
;
A
#
# COMPACT_ATOMS: atom_id res chain seq x y z
N MET A 1 -0.19 -20.12 14.86
CA MET A 1 -0.87 -18.81 14.95
C MET A 1 -1.49 -18.36 13.62
N LYS A 2 -0.76 -18.04 12.51
CA LYS A 2 -1.38 -17.66 11.23
C LYS A 2 -2.34 -18.74 10.71
N ILE A 3 -1.90 -19.97 10.62
CA ILE A 3 -2.69 -21.12 10.12
C ILE A 3 -3.94 -21.31 10.98
N GLU A 4 -3.83 -21.28 12.28
CA GLU A 4 -4.96 -21.41 13.20
C GLU A 4 -5.97 -20.28 13.04
N THR A 5 -5.48 -19.03 12.89
CA THR A 5 -6.36 -17.88 12.68
C THR A 5 -7.08 -17.96 11.32
N GLU A 6 -6.38 -18.40 10.27
CA GLU A 6 -6.99 -18.60 8.94
C GLU A 6 -7.99 -19.78 8.96
N GLN A 7 -7.71 -20.84 9.71
CA GLN A 7 -8.66 -21.95 9.93
C GLN A 7 -9.91 -21.48 10.69
N ALA A 8 -9.73 -20.67 11.73
CA ALA A 8 -10.86 -20.07 12.45
C ALA A 8 -11.70 -19.19 11.53
N LEU A 9 -11.07 -18.39 10.67
CA LEU A 9 -11.74 -17.58 9.68
C LEU A 9 -12.55 -18.43 8.69
N LEU A 10 -11.97 -19.53 8.18
CA LEU A 10 -12.67 -20.44 7.28
C LEU A 10 -13.88 -21.10 7.97
N GLY A 11 -13.77 -21.40 9.25
CA GLY A 11 -14.89 -21.92 10.06
C GLY A 11 -16.05 -20.93 10.19
N GLN A 12 -15.79 -19.63 10.14
CA GLN A 12 -16.82 -18.58 10.17
C GLN A 12 -17.48 -18.33 8.80
N GLU A 13 -16.89 -18.82 7.70
CA GLU A 13 -17.32 -18.58 6.32
C GLU A 13 -17.63 -19.90 5.55
N PRO A 14 -18.50 -20.77 6.07
CA PRO A 14 -18.79 -22.06 5.45
C PRO A 14 -19.39 -21.94 4.05
N ASP A 15 -20.06 -20.82 3.77
CA ASP A 15 -20.70 -20.53 2.48
C ASP A 15 -19.75 -19.93 1.42
N MET A 16 -18.49 -19.68 1.78
CA MET A 16 -17.45 -19.20 0.86
C MET A 16 -16.35 -20.24 0.60
N PRO A 17 -16.63 -21.36 -0.09
CA PRO A 17 -15.67 -22.46 -0.23
C PRO A 17 -14.36 -22.06 -0.94
N GLY A 18 -14.40 -21.09 -1.84
CA GLY A 18 -13.21 -20.61 -2.52
C GLY A 18 -12.31 -19.72 -1.66
N LEU A 19 -12.74 -19.31 -0.46
CA LEU A 19 -11.90 -18.51 0.43
C LEU A 19 -10.66 -19.29 0.86
N SER A 20 -10.77 -20.61 1.07
CA SER A 20 -9.63 -21.48 1.38
C SER A 20 -8.54 -21.41 0.31
N LEU A 21 -8.91 -21.35 -0.98
CA LEU A 21 -7.96 -21.21 -2.08
C LEU A 21 -7.28 -19.84 -2.09
N LEU A 22 -7.96 -18.77 -1.68
CA LEU A 22 -7.37 -17.43 -1.59
C LEU A 22 -6.51 -17.25 -0.34
N LEU A 23 -6.55 -18.18 0.59
CA LEU A 23 -5.69 -18.22 1.77
C LEU A 23 -4.49 -19.16 1.61
N ASP A 24 -4.45 -19.96 0.53
CA ASP A 24 -3.38 -20.91 0.24
C ASP A 24 -3.02 -20.89 -1.26
N GLU A 25 -1.86 -20.30 -1.57
CA GLU A 25 -1.38 -20.14 -2.95
C GLU A 25 -1.14 -21.49 -3.65
N GLN A 26 -0.67 -22.49 -2.89
CA GLN A 26 -0.43 -23.82 -3.44
C GLN A 26 -1.74 -24.55 -3.74
N ALA A 27 -2.70 -24.52 -2.82
CA ALA A 27 -4.03 -25.08 -3.06
C ALA A 27 -4.74 -24.43 -4.25
N LEU A 28 -4.59 -23.10 -4.40
CA LEU A 28 -5.11 -22.40 -5.57
C LEU A 28 -4.41 -22.87 -6.86
N LEU A 29 -3.09 -22.99 -6.84
CA LEU A 29 -2.31 -23.47 -7.97
C LEU A 29 -2.72 -24.89 -8.38
N ASP A 30 -2.83 -25.82 -7.43
CA ASP A 30 -3.20 -27.22 -7.69
C ASP A 30 -4.58 -27.31 -8.36
N VAL A 31 -5.56 -26.56 -7.85
CA VAL A 31 -6.91 -26.50 -8.44
C VAL A 31 -6.87 -25.92 -9.85
N VAL A 32 -6.09 -24.85 -10.06
CA VAL A 32 -5.97 -24.20 -11.37
C VAL A 32 -5.28 -25.13 -12.37
N GLN A 33 -4.19 -25.78 -12.01
CA GLN A 33 -3.51 -26.75 -12.89
C GLN A 33 -4.41 -27.92 -13.26
N LEU A 34 -5.18 -28.44 -12.30
CA LEU A 34 -6.13 -29.54 -12.55
C LEU A 34 -7.25 -29.13 -13.49
N GLN A 35 -7.79 -27.92 -13.32
CA GLN A 35 -8.95 -27.45 -14.09
C GLN A 35 -8.56 -26.79 -15.44
N LEU A 36 -7.34 -26.33 -15.57
CA LEU A 36 -6.84 -25.54 -16.69
C LEU A 36 -5.45 -26.03 -17.15
N PRO A 37 -5.30 -27.32 -17.49
CA PRO A 37 -3.98 -27.89 -17.82
C PRO A 37 -3.32 -27.22 -19.05
N ALA A 38 -4.12 -26.67 -19.96
CA ALA A 38 -3.62 -25.98 -21.16
C ALA A 38 -3.10 -24.55 -20.88
N ALA A 39 -3.24 -24.05 -19.66
CA ALA A 39 -2.78 -22.69 -19.33
C ALA A 39 -1.29 -22.63 -18.92
N ASP A 40 -0.61 -23.80 -18.80
CA ASP A 40 0.82 -23.94 -18.49
C ASP A 40 1.29 -23.09 -17.28
N ILE A 41 0.44 -23.00 -16.25
CA ILE A 41 0.72 -22.19 -15.06
C ILE A 41 1.64 -22.97 -14.13
N SER A 42 2.78 -22.36 -13.77
CA SER A 42 3.78 -22.94 -12.85
C SER A 42 3.68 -22.40 -11.42
N ARG A 43 3.22 -21.14 -11.25
CA ARG A 43 3.12 -20.50 -9.94
C ARG A 43 2.01 -19.45 -9.92
N ILE A 44 1.35 -19.32 -8.79
CA ILE A 44 0.42 -18.22 -8.51
C ILE A 44 0.90 -17.56 -7.22
N ARG A 45 0.89 -16.21 -7.23
CA ARG A 45 1.15 -15.39 -6.04
C ARG A 45 -0.03 -14.48 -5.78
N ILE A 46 -0.41 -14.34 -4.52
CA ILE A 46 -1.49 -13.48 -4.08
C ILE A 46 -0.89 -12.19 -3.52
N ASP A 47 -0.90 -11.12 -4.31
CA ASP A 47 -0.31 -9.84 -3.95
C ASP A 47 -1.23 -8.98 -3.05
N TYR A 48 -2.54 -9.24 -3.07
CA TYR A 48 -3.52 -8.42 -2.35
C TYR A 48 -4.84 -9.16 -2.13
N LEU A 49 -5.42 -9.01 -0.93
CA LEU A 49 -6.78 -9.48 -0.60
C LEU A 49 -7.68 -8.32 -0.16
N ARG A 50 -8.89 -8.29 -0.68
CA ARG A 50 -9.99 -7.45 -0.19
C ARG A 50 -11.12 -8.35 0.27
N TYR A 51 -11.09 -8.67 1.53
CA TYR A 51 -12.09 -9.51 2.18
C TYR A 51 -13.18 -8.65 2.84
N LYS A 52 -14.42 -9.07 2.68
CA LYS A 52 -15.60 -8.52 3.34
C LYS A 52 -16.38 -9.68 3.96
N PRO A 53 -16.47 -9.78 5.30
CA PRO A 53 -17.19 -10.85 5.99
C PRO A 53 -18.59 -11.07 5.41
N GLY A 54 -18.99 -12.32 5.20
CA GLY A 54 -20.30 -12.71 4.66
C GLY A 54 -20.62 -12.23 3.24
N THR A 55 -19.73 -11.45 2.60
CA THR A 55 -20.02 -10.83 1.29
C THR A 55 -19.16 -11.38 0.17
N GLY A 56 -17.88 -11.63 0.43
CA GLY A 56 -16.94 -12.16 -0.54
C GLY A 56 -15.51 -11.72 -0.36
N CYS A 57 -14.64 -12.29 -1.19
CA CYS A 57 -13.23 -11.96 -1.22
C CYS A 57 -12.77 -11.68 -2.65
N LEU A 58 -11.97 -10.63 -2.85
CA LEU A 58 -11.34 -10.28 -4.11
C LEU A 58 -9.83 -10.27 -3.91
N ALA A 59 -9.12 -11.05 -4.72
CA ALA A 59 -7.66 -11.16 -4.71
C ALA A 59 -7.05 -10.53 -5.96
N GLY A 60 -5.95 -9.80 -5.79
CA GLY A 60 -5.02 -9.47 -6.87
C GLY A 60 -3.94 -10.54 -6.92
N LEU A 61 -3.69 -11.06 -8.10
CA LEU A 61 -2.80 -12.19 -8.35
C LEU A 61 -1.71 -11.82 -9.33
N ARG A 62 -0.58 -12.51 -9.20
CA ARG A 62 0.44 -12.65 -10.22
C ARG A 62 0.53 -14.13 -10.62
N VAL A 63 0.28 -14.42 -11.88
CA VAL A 63 0.27 -15.78 -12.44
C VAL A 63 1.50 -15.95 -13.32
N PHE A 64 2.29 -16.99 -13.07
CA PHE A 64 3.52 -17.30 -13.79
C PHE A 64 3.33 -18.55 -14.65
N ASP A 65 3.82 -18.51 -15.87
CA ASP A 65 3.87 -19.70 -16.72
C ASP A 65 5.16 -20.52 -16.50
N VAL A 66 5.27 -21.65 -17.19
CA VAL A 66 6.44 -22.54 -17.11
C VAL A 66 7.74 -21.91 -17.60
N LEU A 67 7.67 -20.80 -18.34
CA LEU A 67 8.82 -20.02 -18.80
C LEU A 67 9.19 -18.87 -17.86
N GLY A 68 8.53 -18.77 -16.70
CA GLY A 68 8.75 -17.71 -15.73
C GLY A 68 8.13 -16.35 -16.12
N ARG A 69 7.38 -16.27 -17.22
CA ARG A 69 6.68 -15.03 -17.62
C ARG A 69 5.49 -14.82 -16.70
N SER A 70 5.24 -13.60 -16.29
CA SER A 70 4.16 -13.30 -15.36
C SER A 70 3.11 -12.36 -15.93
N GLN A 71 1.86 -12.55 -15.51
CA GLN A 71 0.76 -11.63 -15.81
C GLN A 71 -0.05 -11.32 -14.55
N HIS A 72 -0.61 -10.12 -14.52
CA HIS A 72 -1.53 -9.73 -13.46
C HIS A 72 -2.92 -10.29 -13.72
N ALA A 73 -3.54 -10.80 -12.65
CA ALA A 73 -4.85 -11.40 -12.67
C ALA A 73 -5.64 -11.01 -11.41
N PHE A 74 -6.90 -11.37 -11.37
CA PHE A 74 -7.69 -11.30 -10.16
C PHE A 74 -8.53 -12.56 -9.98
N ALA A 75 -8.81 -12.87 -8.71
CA ALA A 75 -9.76 -13.90 -8.34
C ALA A 75 -10.84 -13.30 -7.43
N ARG A 76 -12.08 -13.74 -7.61
CA ARG A 76 -13.21 -13.33 -6.79
C ARG A 76 -13.95 -14.55 -6.28
N VAL A 77 -14.11 -14.63 -4.98
CA VAL A 77 -14.97 -15.59 -4.29
C VAL A 77 -16.23 -14.91 -3.84
N LEU A 78 -17.36 -15.57 -4.06
CA LEU A 78 -18.68 -15.15 -3.62
C LEU A 78 -19.31 -16.25 -2.75
N PRO A 79 -20.19 -15.90 -1.80
CA PRO A 79 -20.98 -16.89 -1.07
C PRO A 79 -21.85 -17.75 -2.00
N ARG A 80 -22.17 -18.97 -1.57
CA ARG A 80 -23.00 -19.91 -2.35
C ARG A 80 -24.40 -19.37 -2.67
N ASP A 81 -24.98 -18.60 -1.78
CA ASP A 81 -26.28 -17.98 -1.90
C ASP A 81 -26.23 -16.62 -2.63
N SER A 82 -25.07 -16.17 -3.09
CA SER A 82 -24.91 -14.87 -3.74
C SER A 82 -25.72 -14.76 -5.02
N THR A 83 -26.68 -13.83 -5.03
CA THR A 83 -27.46 -13.49 -6.21
C THR A 83 -26.62 -12.92 -7.36
N ALA A 84 -25.41 -12.44 -7.06
CA ALA A 84 -24.49 -11.91 -8.05
C ALA A 84 -23.76 -13.01 -8.84
N TRP A 85 -23.64 -14.23 -8.29
CA TRP A 85 -22.90 -15.33 -8.90
C TRP A 85 -23.37 -15.69 -10.33
N PRO A 86 -24.66 -15.94 -10.59
CA PRO A 86 -25.10 -16.33 -11.94
C PRO A 86 -24.82 -15.24 -12.99
N TYR A 87 -24.94 -13.99 -12.61
CA TYR A 87 -24.68 -12.86 -13.50
C TYR A 87 -23.19 -12.69 -13.78
N GLN A 88 -22.36 -12.68 -12.74
CA GLN A 88 -20.92 -12.46 -12.89
C GLN A 88 -20.24 -13.62 -13.61
N SER A 89 -20.61 -14.87 -13.31
CA SER A 89 -20.05 -16.06 -13.97
C SER A 89 -20.38 -16.08 -15.46
N ARG A 90 -21.66 -15.86 -15.85
CA ARG A 90 -22.06 -15.79 -17.26
C ARG A 90 -21.35 -14.66 -18.00
N ARG A 91 -21.20 -13.51 -17.36
CA ARG A 91 -20.52 -12.35 -17.94
C ARG A 91 -19.04 -12.62 -18.16
N LEU A 92 -18.38 -13.34 -17.26
CA LEU A 92 -16.97 -13.71 -17.39
C LEU A 92 -16.78 -14.76 -18.51
N LEU A 93 -17.59 -15.82 -18.55
CA LEU A 93 -17.53 -16.87 -19.56
C LEU A 93 -17.72 -16.35 -21.00
N LYS A 94 -18.59 -15.36 -21.21
CA LYS A 94 -18.76 -14.74 -22.55
C LYS A 94 -17.48 -14.08 -23.09
N ARG A 95 -16.47 -13.87 -22.27
CA ARG A 95 -15.20 -13.23 -22.62
C ARG A 95 -14.06 -14.23 -22.80
N SER A 96 -14.14 -15.35 -22.07
CA SER A 96 -13.15 -16.42 -22.10
C SER A 96 -12.93 -17.03 -23.50
N ALA A 97 -13.93 -16.95 -24.39
CA ALA A 97 -13.90 -17.63 -25.69
C ALA A 97 -13.00 -16.98 -26.76
N ARG A 98 -12.32 -15.86 -26.46
CA ARG A 98 -11.61 -15.06 -27.49
C ARG A 98 -10.10 -15.06 -27.39
N ASP A 99 -9.51 -15.37 -26.23
CA ASP A 99 -8.08 -15.26 -26.02
C ASP A 99 -7.49 -16.62 -25.60
N GLY A 100 -6.71 -17.23 -26.44
CA GLY A 100 -6.17 -18.59 -26.31
C GLY A 100 -5.13 -18.84 -25.20
N ARG A 101 -4.96 -17.90 -24.25
CA ARG A 101 -4.07 -18.03 -23.08
C ARG A 101 -4.92 -17.86 -21.82
N PHE A 102 -4.28 -17.89 -20.62
CA PHE A 102 -4.96 -17.65 -19.36
C PHE A 102 -5.78 -16.35 -19.43
N SER A 103 -7.08 -16.47 -19.58
CA SER A 103 -7.98 -15.36 -19.87
C SER A 103 -9.02 -15.17 -18.76
N ALA A 104 -10.07 -15.96 -18.73
CA ALA A 104 -11.15 -15.86 -17.77
C ALA A 104 -11.78 -17.23 -17.54
N HIS A 105 -11.87 -17.64 -16.28
CA HIS A 105 -12.32 -18.96 -15.87
C HIS A 105 -13.29 -18.86 -14.71
N VAL A 106 -14.24 -19.81 -14.69
CA VAL A 106 -15.19 -19.97 -13.61
C VAL A 106 -14.96 -21.34 -12.98
N LEU A 107 -14.77 -21.37 -11.68
CA LEU A 107 -14.61 -22.58 -10.87
C LEU A 107 -15.86 -22.75 -9.99
N PRO A 108 -16.93 -23.43 -10.50
CA PRO A 108 -18.22 -23.44 -9.84
C PRO A 108 -18.20 -24.13 -8.48
N ALA A 109 -17.43 -25.21 -8.32
CA ALA A 109 -17.31 -25.94 -7.06
C ALA A 109 -16.82 -25.04 -5.90
N TRP A 110 -16.03 -23.99 -6.23
CA TRP A 110 -15.43 -23.08 -5.29
C TRP A 110 -16.11 -21.71 -5.26
N HIS A 111 -17.16 -21.49 -6.06
CA HIS A 111 -17.78 -20.17 -6.27
C HIS A 111 -16.71 -19.09 -6.56
N LEU A 112 -15.70 -19.47 -7.36
CA LEU A 112 -14.54 -18.66 -7.66
C LEU A 112 -14.52 -18.26 -9.14
N LEU A 113 -14.33 -16.97 -9.38
CA LEU A 113 -14.09 -16.36 -10.69
C LEU A 113 -12.61 -16.00 -10.76
N LEU A 114 -11.92 -16.42 -11.82
CA LEU A 114 -10.49 -16.18 -12.03
C LEU A 114 -10.29 -15.54 -13.40
N ALA A 115 -9.61 -14.39 -13.48
CA ALA A 115 -9.43 -13.73 -14.76
C ALA A 115 -8.15 -12.88 -14.82
N SER A 116 -7.58 -12.76 -16.02
CA SER A 116 -6.53 -11.79 -16.31
C SER A 116 -7.01 -10.36 -16.02
N ALA A 117 -6.09 -9.48 -15.62
CA ALA A 117 -6.36 -8.09 -15.27
C ALA A 117 -7.04 -7.31 -16.42
N VAL A 118 -6.79 -7.67 -17.69
CA VAL A 118 -7.46 -7.05 -18.86
C VAL A 118 -8.99 -7.17 -18.83
N HIS A 119 -9.52 -8.11 -18.04
CA HIS A 119 -10.95 -8.31 -17.85
C HIS A 119 -11.55 -7.51 -16.68
N ASP A 120 -10.74 -6.79 -15.92
CA ASP A 120 -11.22 -5.88 -14.87
C ASP A 120 -11.77 -4.59 -15.51
N ARG A 121 -13.08 -4.57 -15.70
CA ARG A 121 -13.77 -3.45 -16.36
C ARG A 121 -13.98 -2.23 -15.49
N ARG A 122 -13.72 -2.33 -14.21
CA ARG A 122 -13.84 -1.14 -13.36
C ARG A 122 -12.71 -0.17 -13.62
N ILE A 123 -11.55 -0.68 -14.08
CA ILE A 123 -10.43 0.15 -14.54
C ILE A 123 -10.45 0.10 -16.07
N THR A 124 -11.09 1.07 -16.69
CA THR A 124 -11.37 1.09 -18.15
C THR A 124 -10.12 1.04 -19.01
N ALA A 125 -9.02 1.58 -18.51
CA ALA A 125 -7.72 1.62 -19.20
C ALA A 125 -7.04 0.25 -19.38
N LEU A 126 -7.35 -0.75 -18.55
CA LEU A 126 -6.54 -1.99 -18.51
C LEU A 126 -6.50 -2.73 -19.85
N ALA A 127 -7.61 -2.76 -20.57
CA ALA A 127 -7.65 -3.45 -21.87
C ALA A 127 -6.69 -2.83 -22.90
N SER A 128 -6.47 -1.52 -22.86
CA SER A 128 -5.52 -0.83 -23.74
C SER A 128 -4.08 -0.83 -23.18
N LEU A 129 -3.92 -0.73 -21.87
CA LEU A 129 -2.60 -0.65 -21.24
C LEU A 129 -1.89 -2.02 -21.16
N LEU A 130 -2.65 -3.13 -21.08
CA LEU A 130 -2.12 -4.49 -20.91
C LEU A 130 -2.34 -5.38 -22.14
N HIS A 131 -2.58 -4.79 -23.30
CA HIS A 131 -2.96 -5.52 -24.53
C HIS A 131 -1.78 -6.09 -25.31
N ASP A 132 -0.56 -5.91 -24.88
CA ASP A 132 0.62 -6.41 -25.60
C ASP A 132 0.63 -7.95 -25.62
N PRO A 133 0.49 -8.60 -26.80
CA PRO A 133 0.52 -10.05 -26.92
C PRO A 133 1.90 -10.65 -26.59
N ASP A 134 2.95 -9.85 -26.65
CA ASP A 134 4.32 -10.25 -26.35
C ASP A 134 4.73 -9.95 -24.90
N MET A 135 3.85 -10.17 -23.92
CA MET A 135 4.07 -9.98 -22.48
C MET A 135 5.35 -10.62 -21.90
N LEU A 136 6.30 -10.94 -22.76
CA LEU A 136 7.56 -11.64 -22.47
C LEU A 136 8.48 -10.85 -21.53
N THR A 137 8.31 -9.53 -21.46
CA THR A 137 9.24 -8.64 -20.75
C THR A 137 8.60 -7.92 -19.56
N GLY A 138 7.29 -8.10 -19.31
CA GLY A 138 6.56 -7.30 -18.30
C GLY A 138 6.42 -5.81 -18.67
N TYR A 139 6.76 -5.43 -19.92
CA TYR A 139 6.63 -4.07 -20.44
C TYR A 139 5.50 -4.00 -21.46
N HIS A 140 4.72 -2.92 -21.39
CA HIS A 140 3.57 -2.67 -22.25
C HIS A 140 3.76 -1.36 -23.00
N SER A 141 3.49 -1.34 -24.31
CA SER A 141 3.44 -0.10 -25.08
C SER A 141 2.24 0.75 -24.68
N LEU A 142 2.43 2.05 -24.52
CA LEU A 142 1.31 2.94 -24.25
C LEU A 142 0.50 3.20 -25.53
N PRO A 143 -0.82 3.47 -25.42
CA PRO A 143 -1.63 3.89 -26.56
C PRO A 143 -1.10 5.17 -27.21
N ASP A 144 -1.05 5.22 -28.53
CA ASP A 144 -0.56 6.39 -29.29
C ASP A 144 -1.41 7.65 -29.07
N ASP A 145 -2.65 7.49 -28.64
CA ASP A 145 -3.58 8.59 -28.35
C ASP A 145 -3.54 9.09 -26.90
N PHE A 146 -2.58 8.61 -26.08
CA PHE A 146 -2.39 9.10 -24.73
C PHE A 146 -1.85 10.54 -24.76
N ARG A 147 -2.73 11.53 -24.48
CA ARG A 147 -2.45 12.96 -24.65
C ARG A 147 -1.93 13.62 -23.37
N PRO A 148 -0.87 14.45 -23.50
CA PRO A 148 -0.35 15.21 -22.38
C PRO A 148 -1.27 16.34 -21.92
N TRP A 149 -1.25 16.60 -20.62
CA TRP A 149 -1.80 17.83 -20.06
C TRP A 149 -0.87 19.00 -20.40
N PRO A 150 -1.38 20.14 -20.88
CA PRO A 150 -0.54 21.31 -21.07
C PRO A 150 0.01 21.75 -19.69
N ALA A 151 1.34 21.81 -19.58
CA ALA A 151 1.98 22.31 -18.37
C ALA A 151 1.54 23.73 -18.08
N PRO A 152 1.19 24.11 -16.84
CA PRO A 152 0.88 25.48 -16.50
C PRO A 152 2.11 26.36 -16.79
N HIS A 153 1.89 27.48 -17.45
CA HIS A 153 2.93 28.45 -17.72
C HIS A 153 3.56 28.91 -16.39
N GLY A 154 4.82 28.57 -16.14
CA GLY A 154 5.58 29.05 -14.98
C GLY A 154 6.36 28.01 -14.17
N THR A 155 6.27 26.71 -14.44
CA THR A 155 7.09 25.70 -13.76
C THR A 155 8.47 25.57 -14.40
N THR A 156 9.27 26.63 -14.34
CA THR A 156 10.68 26.62 -14.71
C THR A 156 11.50 26.19 -13.49
N GLY A 157 12.04 25.00 -13.52
CA GLY A 157 13.08 24.61 -12.55
C GLY A 157 13.23 23.13 -12.24
N LEU A 158 12.15 22.37 -12.14
CA LEU A 158 12.22 20.96 -11.72
C LEU A 158 12.15 19.95 -12.88
N LEU A 159 11.84 20.38 -14.10
CA LEU A 159 11.59 19.51 -15.26
C LEU A 159 12.10 20.08 -16.59
N GLN A 160 13.33 20.60 -16.64
CA GLN A 160 13.87 21.15 -17.90
C GLN A 160 13.90 20.13 -19.07
N ASP A 161 13.79 18.81 -18.81
CA ASP A 161 13.92 17.76 -19.81
C ASP A 161 12.70 16.82 -19.97
N ALA A 162 11.61 17.00 -19.22
CA ALA A 162 10.56 15.99 -19.18
C ALA A 162 9.47 16.07 -20.28
N PRO A 163 9.01 17.25 -20.74
CA PRO A 163 7.79 17.30 -21.56
C PRO A 163 7.97 16.88 -23.01
N ALA A 164 9.05 17.30 -23.69
CA ALA A 164 9.20 17.09 -25.14
C ALA A 164 9.60 15.65 -25.50
N THR A 165 10.36 14.97 -24.65
CA THR A 165 10.90 13.63 -24.93
C THR A 165 9.92 12.49 -24.69
N LEU A 166 8.80 12.74 -24.00
CA LEU A 166 7.76 11.71 -23.79
C LEU A 166 6.97 11.39 -25.07
N TYR A 167 7.10 12.21 -26.14
CA TYR A 167 6.26 12.13 -27.33
C TYR A 167 6.91 11.50 -28.56
N ASP A 168 8.24 11.52 -28.64
CA ASP A 168 8.97 11.10 -29.86
C ASP A 168 9.45 9.65 -29.88
N SER A 169 9.35 8.91 -28.76
CA SER A 169 9.83 7.53 -28.70
C SER A 169 8.86 6.64 -27.95
N ARG A 170 8.88 5.35 -28.28
CA ARG A 170 8.01 4.35 -27.63
C ARG A 170 8.24 4.31 -26.12
N LEU A 171 7.18 4.60 -25.39
CA LEU A 171 7.12 4.43 -23.95
C LEU A 171 6.70 2.99 -23.61
N PHE A 172 7.43 2.39 -22.68
CA PHE A 172 7.10 1.10 -22.13
C PHE A 172 6.61 1.28 -20.69
N GLY A 173 5.54 0.59 -20.34
CA GLY A 173 4.99 0.57 -18.99
C GLY A 173 5.32 -0.75 -18.28
N GLN A 174 5.88 -0.68 -17.08
CA GLN A 174 6.01 -1.83 -16.17
C GLN A 174 5.00 -1.69 -15.04
N VAL A 175 4.18 -2.72 -14.83
CA VAL A 175 3.21 -2.71 -13.73
C VAL A 175 3.95 -2.82 -12.40
N LEU A 176 3.82 -1.78 -11.57
CA LEU A 176 4.35 -1.77 -10.21
C LEU A 176 3.31 -2.29 -9.21
N ARG A 177 2.04 -1.96 -9.43
CA ARG A 177 0.96 -2.36 -8.51
C ARG A 177 -0.36 -2.49 -9.24
N TYR A 178 -1.03 -3.60 -8.99
CA TYR A 178 -2.41 -3.80 -9.42
C TYR A 178 -3.29 -4.11 -8.20
N LYS A 179 -4.28 -3.28 -7.96
CA LYS A 179 -5.35 -3.53 -6.99
C LYS A 179 -6.65 -3.71 -7.77
N PRO A 180 -7.17 -4.93 -7.89
CA PRO A 180 -8.38 -5.22 -8.67
C PRO A 180 -9.53 -4.30 -8.28
N GLU A 181 -10.25 -3.81 -9.31
CA GLU A 181 -11.40 -2.91 -9.17
C GLU A 181 -11.10 -1.61 -8.40
N ARG A 182 -9.86 -1.18 -8.36
CA ARG A 182 -9.45 0.09 -7.73
C ARG A 182 -8.47 0.84 -8.60
N ARG A 183 -7.24 0.33 -8.77
CA ARG A 183 -6.19 1.05 -9.51
C ARG A 183 -5.10 0.13 -10.05
N LEU A 184 -4.48 0.61 -11.12
CA LEU A 184 -3.22 0.13 -11.67
C LEU A 184 -2.19 1.26 -11.55
N VAL A 185 -0.96 0.93 -11.19
CA VAL A 185 0.19 1.84 -11.18
C VAL A 185 1.28 1.24 -12.05
N MET A 186 1.79 2.01 -13.02
CA MET A 186 2.85 1.56 -13.92
C MET A 186 4.00 2.55 -13.91
N ARG A 187 5.22 2.04 -13.89
CA ARG A 187 6.41 2.82 -14.19
C ARG A 187 6.54 2.95 -15.70
N LEU A 188 6.62 4.18 -16.19
CA LEU A 188 6.89 4.48 -17.59
C LEU A 188 8.38 4.59 -17.81
N GLN A 189 8.88 3.92 -18.85
CA GLN A 189 10.28 3.88 -19.21
C GLN A 189 10.48 4.22 -20.67
N GLN A 190 11.59 4.88 -20.96
CA GLN A 190 12.08 5.20 -22.27
C GLN A 190 13.56 4.88 -22.30
N ASP A 191 14.03 4.09 -23.27
CA ASP A 191 15.42 3.66 -23.38
C ASP A 191 15.98 3.09 -22.06
N GLY A 192 15.15 2.29 -21.35
CA GLY A 192 15.50 1.67 -20.08
C GLY A 192 15.53 2.61 -18.87
N ARG A 193 15.26 3.91 -19.05
CA ARG A 193 15.25 4.91 -17.97
C ARG A 193 13.83 5.23 -17.52
N PRO A 194 13.56 5.28 -16.21
CA PRO A 194 12.27 5.73 -15.70
C PRO A 194 12.01 7.21 -16.08
N ARG A 195 10.80 7.50 -16.58
CA ARG A 195 10.39 8.84 -16.97
C ARG A 195 9.16 9.33 -16.24
N GLY A 196 8.24 8.41 -15.93
CA GLY A 196 6.99 8.78 -15.29
C GLY A 196 6.33 7.61 -14.56
N LEU A 197 5.27 7.96 -13.86
CA LEU A 197 4.37 7.04 -13.17
C LEU A 197 2.97 7.22 -13.76
N LEU A 198 2.48 6.21 -14.47
CA LEU A 198 1.09 6.17 -14.91
C LEU A 198 0.23 5.58 -13.81
N ARG A 199 -0.87 6.24 -13.52
CA ARG A 199 -1.90 5.77 -12.60
C ARG A 199 -3.24 5.70 -13.34
N ALA A 200 -3.84 4.51 -13.39
CA ALA A 200 -5.19 4.29 -13.87
C ALA A 200 -6.08 3.89 -12.70
N CYS A 201 -7.23 4.53 -12.55
CA CYS A 201 -8.16 4.26 -11.46
C CYS A 201 -9.59 4.02 -11.98
N ILE A 202 -10.47 3.64 -11.08
CA ILE A 202 -11.90 3.55 -11.40
C ILE A 202 -12.49 4.96 -11.53
N GLU A 203 -13.58 5.08 -12.30
CA GLU A 203 -14.29 6.33 -12.54
C GLU A 203 -14.62 7.09 -11.24
N HIS A 204 -15.13 6.38 -10.24
CA HIS A 204 -15.50 6.97 -8.95
C HIS A 204 -14.34 7.65 -8.21
N ASP A 205 -13.11 7.13 -8.35
CA ASP A 205 -11.94 7.64 -7.63
C ASP A 205 -11.17 8.68 -8.46
N PHE A 206 -11.47 8.79 -9.77
CA PHE A 206 -10.66 9.59 -10.71
C PHE A 206 -10.66 11.08 -10.38
N GLU A 207 -11.82 11.66 -10.09
CA GLU A 207 -11.92 13.10 -9.79
C GLU A 207 -11.12 13.48 -8.54
N ALA A 208 -11.19 12.66 -7.49
CA ALA A 208 -10.41 12.88 -6.27
C ALA A 208 -8.89 12.73 -6.53
N THR A 209 -8.51 11.69 -7.29
CA THR A 209 -7.10 11.46 -7.68
C THR A 209 -6.57 12.62 -8.53
N LEU A 210 -7.35 13.13 -9.49
CA LEU A 210 -6.98 14.27 -10.31
C LEU A 210 -6.86 15.56 -9.48
N ALA A 211 -7.84 15.82 -8.62
CA ALA A 211 -7.82 16.98 -7.72
C ALA A 211 -6.59 16.95 -6.78
N GLY A 212 -6.24 15.78 -6.23
CA GLY A 212 -5.03 15.59 -5.45
C GLY A 212 -3.76 15.89 -6.23
N ALA A 213 -3.67 15.41 -7.48
CA ALA A 213 -2.51 15.68 -8.35
C ALA A 213 -2.40 17.18 -8.71
N GLN A 214 -3.52 17.87 -8.92
CA GLN A 214 -3.56 19.32 -9.15
C GLN A 214 -3.15 20.10 -7.89
N LEU A 215 -3.57 19.66 -6.72
CA LEU A 215 -3.13 20.23 -5.44
C LEU A 215 -1.61 20.06 -5.27
N ALA A 216 -1.07 18.86 -5.52
CA ALA A 216 0.36 18.58 -5.48
C ALA A 216 1.16 19.54 -6.32
N GLN A 217 0.68 19.87 -7.52
CA GLN A 217 1.26 20.86 -8.41
C GLN A 217 1.20 22.28 -7.82
N THR A 218 0.07 22.65 -7.21
CA THR A 218 -0.14 23.96 -6.60
C THR A 218 0.81 24.19 -5.41
N VAL A 219 1.05 23.17 -4.61
CA VAL A 219 1.98 23.21 -3.46
C VAL A 219 3.43 22.92 -3.88
N GLN A 220 3.71 22.92 -5.19
CA GLN A 220 5.04 22.68 -5.77
C GLN A 220 5.70 21.35 -5.33
N SER A 221 4.90 20.32 -5.06
CA SER A 221 5.40 19.00 -4.70
C SER A 221 5.70 18.16 -5.95
N THR A 222 4.67 17.80 -6.71
CA THR A 222 4.81 17.00 -7.93
C THR A 222 3.95 17.57 -9.05
N PRO A 223 4.53 17.86 -10.24
CA PRO A 223 3.72 18.32 -11.37
C PRO A 223 2.89 17.19 -11.97
N LEU A 224 1.77 17.55 -12.59
CA LEU A 224 0.94 16.64 -13.37
C LEU A 224 1.40 16.70 -14.82
N LEU A 225 1.88 15.58 -15.39
CA LEU A 225 2.45 15.54 -16.74
C LEU A 225 1.39 15.31 -17.82
N ALA A 226 0.43 14.40 -17.55
CA ALA A 226 -0.61 14.06 -18.51
C ALA A 226 -1.88 13.60 -17.83
N VAL A 227 -3.02 13.75 -18.52
CA VAL A 227 -4.32 13.25 -18.10
C VAL A 227 -5.06 12.67 -19.30
N ASP A 228 -5.58 11.46 -19.15
CA ASP A 228 -6.58 10.86 -20.03
C ASP A 228 -7.87 10.66 -19.24
N ALA A 229 -8.75 11.64 -19.31
CA ALA A 229 -10.02 11.59 -18.59
C ALA A 229 -10.95 10.49 -19.11
N ALA A 230 -10.86 10.14 -20.40
CA ALA A 230 -11.71 9.10 -20.98
C ALA A 230 -11.37 7.70 -20.45
N ARG A 231 -10.09 7.49 -20.11
CA ARG A 231 -9.59 6.23 -19.54
C ARG A 231 -9.34 6.29 -18.03
N HIS A 232 -9.64 7.43 -17.40
CA HIS A 232 -9.38 7.70 -15.98
C HIS A 232 -7.92 7.46 -15.59
N CYS A 233 -7.01 7.99 -16.43
CA CYS A 233 -5.57 7.87 -16.24
C CYS A 233 -4.93 9.23 -16.02
N LEU A 234 -3.85 9.24 -15.25
CA LEU A 234 -2.94 10.38 -15.14
C LEU A 234 -1.48 9.91 -15.13
N VAL A 235 -0.58 10.81 -15.54
CA VAL A 235 0.86 10.58 -15.49
C VAL A 235 1.50 11.64 -14.61
N LEU A 236 2.31 11.15 -13.67
CA LEU A 236 3.15 11.94 -12.78
C LEU A 236 4.62 11.73 -13.17
N PRO A 237 5.54 12.62 -12.81
CA PRO A 237 6.96 12.39 -13.03
C PRO A 237 7.47 11.21 -12.21
N TRP A 238 8.48 10.55 -12.74
CA TRP A 238 9.30 9.65 -11.92
C TRP A 238 10.26 10.49 -11.07
N LEU A 239 10.09 10.47 -9.78
CA LEU A 239 10.96 11.20 -8.86
C LEU A 239 12.21 10.37 -8.58
N ALA A 240 13.37 10.92 -8.92
CA ALA A 240 14.65 10.40 -8.46
C ALA A 240 14.81 10.71 -6.97
N GLY A 241 15.27 9.72 -6.17
CA GLY A 241 15.43 9.87 -4.74
C GLY A 241 15.03 8.62 -3.98
N GLN A 242 15.04 8.71 -2.66
CA GLN A 242 14.67 7.63 -1.76
C GLN A 242 13.51 8.07 -0.86
N SER A 243 12.55 7.17 -0.65
CA SER A 243 11.50 7.40 0.34
C SER A 243 12.08 7.36 1.75
N LEU A 244 11.51 8.14 2.67
CA LEU A 244 12.05 8.24 4.02
C LEU A 244 11.98 6.91 4.77
N ASP A 245 11.00 6.04 4.48
CA ASP A 245 10.96 4.70 5.07
C ASP A 245 12.22 3.87 4.73
N ARG A 246 12.78 4.01 3.53
CA ARG A 246 14.03 3.36 3.14
C ARG A 246 15.25 4.01 3.79
N LEU A 247 15.27 5.34 3.92
CA LEU A 247 16.34 6.03 4.63
C LEU A 247 16.37 5.59 6.09
N PHE A 248 15.23 5.55 6.76
CA PHE A 248 15.12 5.02 8.12
C PHE A 248 15.46 3.52 8.21
N ALA A 249 15.31 2.74 7.13
CA ALA A 249 15.65 1.32 7.09
C ALA A 249 17.12 1.04 6.77
N ALA A 250 17.78 1.89 5.98
CA ALA A 250 19.13 1.66 5.44
C ALA A 250 20.25 1.75 6.48
N GLU A 251 19.99 2.33 7.63
CA GLU A 251 20.99 2.58 8.67
C GLU A 251 21.15 1.43 9.68
N LEU A 252 20.43 0.31 9.51
CA LEU A 252 20.68 -0.89 10.29
C LEU A 252 21.83 -1.68 9.67
N PRO A 253 22.97 -1.86 10.35
CA PRO A 253 24.02 -2.73 9.86
C PRO A 253 23.46 -4.14 9.69
N VAL A 254 23.59 -4.70 8.49
CA VAL A 254 23.40 -6.13 8.27
C VAL A 254 24.36 -6.83 9.22
N ILE A 255 23.87 -7.46 10.27
CA ILE A 255 24.68 -8.33 11.12
C ILE A 255 24.97 -9.54 10.26
N THR A 256 26.06 -9.48 9.49
CA THR A 256 26.64 -10.66 8.88
C THR A 256 27.12 -11.53 10.03
N SER A 257 26.55 -12.73 10.13
CA SER A 257 26.92 -13.75 11.08
C SER A 257 28.27 -14.38 10.68
N ASP A 258 29.33 -13.58 10.64
CA ASP A 258 30.68 -14.10 10.52
C ASP A 258 31.39 -13.92 11.88
N PRO A 259 31.56 -15.00 12.67
CA PRO A 259 32.08 -14.91 14.03
C PRO A 259 33.59 -14.68 14.10
N LEU A 260 34.30 -14.44 12.98
CA LEU A 260 35.77 -14.40 12.94
C LEU A 260 36.40 -13.02 12.66
N SER A 261 35.66 -11.92 12.59
CA SER A 261 36.27 -10.58 12.48
C SER A 261 36.05 -9.74 13.74
N VAL A 262 36.67 -10.16 14.85
CA VAL A 262 36.78 -9.34 16.06
C VAL A 262 38.20 -8.76 16.10
N ALA A 263 38.42 -7.63 15.44
CA ALA A 263 39.49 -6.71 15.78
C ALA A 263 39.23 -5.37 15.09
N ASP A 264 38.49 -4.48 15.74
CA ASP A 264 38.77 -3.05 15.85
C ASP A 264 37.56 -2.40 16.55
N ALA A 265 37.80 -1.63 17.56
CA ALA A 265 36.85 -1.07 18.48
C ALA A 265 35.74 -0.24 17.76
N ALA A 266 34.71 -0.91 17.33
CA ALA A 266 33.48 -0.25 16.89
C ALA A 266 32.73 0.32 18.10
N PRO A 267 32.15 1.53 18.03
CA PRO A 267 31.33 2.06 19.11
C PRO A 267 30.25 1.05 19.47
N SER A 268 29.91 0.95 20.76
CA SER A 268 28.96 -0.04 21.28
C SER A 268 27.66 0.01 20.49
N ALA A 269 26.98 -1.12 20.34
CA ALA A 269 25.69 -1.19 19.62
C ALA A 269 24.68 -0.15 20.15
N THR A 270 24.77 0.19 21.44
CA THR A 270 23.98 1.23 22.10
C THR A 270 24.32 2.63 21.59
N ALA A 271 25.61 2.97 21.39
CA ALA A 271 26.02 4.28 20.89
C ALA A 271 25.64 4.50 19.41
N ARG A 272 25.65 3.43 18.61
CA ARG A 272 25.15 3.48 17.21
C ARG A 272 23.64 3.63 17.14
N ARG A 273 22.87 3.00 18.05
CA ARG A 273 21.42 3.15 18.16
C ARG A 273 21.05 4.61 18.39
N PHE A 274 21.66 5.28 19.37
CA PHE A 274 21.37 6.69 19.68
C PHE A 274 21.75 7.65 18.54
N ALA A 275 22.81 7.38 17.79
CA ALA A 275 23.21 8.22 16.66
C ALA A 275 22.22 8.15 15.47
N ILE A 276 21.66 6.98 15.22
CA ILE A 276 20.63 6.77 14.19
C ILE A 276 19.36 7.53 14.55
N GLU A 277 18.90 7.43 15.80
CA GLU A 277 17.72 8.12 16.31
C GLU A 277 17.83 9.66 16.19
N ALA A 278 19.00 10.24 16.37
CA ALA A 278 19.19 11.68 16.25
C ALA A 278 19.07 12.20 14.80
N ALA A 279 19.60 11.46 13.82
CA ALA A 279 19.47 11.80 12.40
C ALA A 279 18.02 11.65 11.92
N ASP A 280 17.32 10.60 12.37
CA ASP A 280 15.92 10.34 12.10
C ASP A 280 15.02 11.46 12.67
N LEU A 281 15.27 11.92 13.89
CA LEU A 281 14.52 13.01 14.51
C LEU A 281 14.69 14.33 13.76
N SER A 282 15.89 14.62 13.23
CA SER A 282 16.12 15.79 12.38
C SER A 282 15.27 15.74 11.10
N LEU A 283 15.19 14.59 10.45
CA LEU A 283 14.30 14.42 9.28
C LEU A 283 12.83 14.61 9.63
N LEU A 284 12.40 14.16 10.81
CA LEU A 284 11.04 14.37 11.28
C LEU A 284 10.75 15.85 11.60
N THR A 285 11.74 16.61 12.06
CA THR A 285 11.62 18.06 12.20
C THR A 285 11.38 18.72 10.83
N ASP A 286 12.14 18.32 9.79
CA ASP A 286 11.93 18.81 8.41
C ASP A 286 10.53 18.44 7.88
N VAL A 287 10.05 17.23 8.17
CA VAL A 287 8.68 16.79 7.85
C VAL A 287 7.63 17.63 8.58
N GLY A 288 7.88 17.94 9.85
CA GLY A 288 7.01 18.86 10.62
C GLY A 288 6.87 20.22 9.96
N GLN A 289 7.96 20.80 9.47
CA GLN A 289 7.95 22.07 8.73
C GLN A 289 7.18 21.93 7.41
N LEU A 290 7.34 20.82 6.71
CA LEU A 290 6.64 20.53 5.47
C LEU A 290 5.12 20.44 5.69
N LEU A 291 4.68 19.77 6.77
CA LEU A 291 3.28 19.72 7.18
C LEU A 291 2.73 21.09 7.57
N SER A 292 3.52 21.93 8.26
CA SER A 292 3.14 23.29 8.58
C SER A 292 2.84 24.09 7.31
N ASN A 293 3.70 24.02 6.31
CA ASN A 293 3.52 24.71 5.03
C ASN A 293 2.27 24.20 4.31
N LEU A 294 2.05 22.89 4.30
CA LEU A 294 0.84 22.28 3.72
C LEU A 294 -0.43 22.79 4.41
N HIS A 295 -0.49 22.74 5.74
CA HIS A 295 -1.67 23.12 6.51
C HIS A 295 -1.97 24.62 6.46
N GLN A 296 -1.00 25.46 6.06
CA GLN A 296 -1.18 26.90 5.84
C GLN A 296 -1.57 27.24 4.40
N THR A 297 -1.56 26.28 3.50
CA THR A 297 -1.92 26.48 2.10
C THR A 297 -3.40 26.79 1.96
N SER A 298 -3.72 27.82 1.16
CA SER A 298 -5.10 28.26 0.89
C SER A 298 -5.58 27.82 -0.51
N ALA A 299 -5.07 26.70 -1.05
CA ALA A 299 -5.45 26.22 -2.34
C ALA A 299 -6.90 25.67 -2.35
N PRO A 300 -7.69 25.95 -3.39
CA PRO A 300 -9.01 25.34 -3.51
C PRO A 300 -8.88 23.84 -3.72
N HIS A 301 -9.69 23.05 -3.00
CA HIS A 301 -9.78 21.61 -3.15
C HIS A 301 -11.24 21.15 -3.03
N PRO A 302 -11.74 20.30 -3.95
CA PRO A 302 -13.16 19.94 -3.98
C PRO A 302 -13.56 19.00 -2.85
N VAL A 303 -12.61 18.21 -2.31
CA VAL A 303 -12.90 17.18 -1.32
C VAL A 303 -12.86 17.79 0.08
N GLN A 304 -13.94 17.54 0.82
CA GLN A 304 -14.02 17.87 2.25
C GLN A 304 -14.13 16.57 3.04
N ARG A 305 -13.27 16.41 4.04
CA ARG A 305 -13.24 15.25 4.92
C ARG A 305 -13.70 15.64 6.30
N HIS A 306 -14.91 15.26 6.62
CA HIS A 306 -15.49 15.47 7.93
C HIS A 306 -15.09 14.33 8.88
N THR A 307 -15.07 14.60 10.18
CA THR A 307 -14.82 13.60 11.24
C THR A 307 -15.66 12.32 11.05
N ALA A 308 -16.88 12.44 10.54
CA ALA A 308 -17.74 11.30 10.26
C ALA A 308 -17.10 10.28 9.30
N HIS A 309 -16.39 10.74 8.25
CA HIS A 309 -15.70 9.84 7.31
C HIS A 309 -14.57 9.05 7.99
N ASP A 310 -13.85 9.69 8.91
CA ASP A 310 -12.77 9.01 9.66
C ASP A 310 -13.34 8.00 10.64
N ILE A 311 -14.46 8.32 11.27
CA ILE A 311 -15.19 7.42 12.17
C ILE A 311 -15.76 6.22 11.41
N ASP A 312 -16.41 6.44 10.26
CA ASP A 312 -16.91 5.34 9.43
C ASP A 312 -15.79 4.39 9.00
N ALA A 313 -14.66 4.94 8.56
CA ALA A 313 -13.50 4.13 8.18
C ALA A 313 -12.91 3.37 9.37
N LEU A 314 -12.86 3.98 10.56
CA LEU A 314 -12.44 3.35 11.81
C LEU A 314 -13.37 2.19 12.17
N GLN A 315 -14.69 2.43 12.19
CA GLN A 315 -15.69 1.41 12.54
C GLN A 315 -15.67 0.22 11.59
N GLN A 316 -15.52 0.46 10.29
CA GLN A 316 -15.36 -0.61 9.29
C GLN A 316 -14.08 -1.43 9.54
N ALA A 317 -12.98 -0.78 9.88
CA ALA A 317 -11.73 -1.47 10.22
C ALA A 317 -11.89 -2.30 11.49
N CYS A 318 -12.48 -1.75 12.54
CA CYS A 318 -12.71 -2.45 13.82
C CYS A 318 -13.67 -3.64 13.65
N THR A 319 -14.72 -3.52 12.84
CA THR A 319 -15.59 -4.64 12.49
C THR A 319 -14.81 -5.76 11.81
N THR A 320 -13.94 -5.40 10.85
CA THR A 320 -13.10 -6.37 10.16
C THR A 320 -12.11 -7.03 11.13
N LEU A 321 -11.49 -6.25 12.01
CA LEU A 321 -10.54 -6.76 13.02
C LEU A 321 -11.19 -7.74 13.99
N ALA A 322 -12.34 -7.38 14.55
CA ALA A 322 -13.09 -8.24 15.47
C ALA A 322 -13.51 -9.56 14.81
N TYR A 323 -13.70 -9.55 13.49
CA TYR A 323 -13.99 -10.74 12.72
C TYR A 323 -12.74 -11.60 12.45
N LEU A 324 -11.61 -10.96 12.12
CA LEU A 324 -10.33 -11.63 11.84
C LEU A 324 -9.68 -12.20 13.13
N GLN A 325 -9.91 -11.57 14.27
CA GLN A 325 -9.34 -11.89 15.58
C GLN A 325 -10.44 -11.87 16.64
N PRO A 326 -11.29 -12.91 16.73
CA PRO A 326 -12.40 -12.95 17.70
C PRO A 326 -11.95 -12.79 19.14
N ASP A 327 -10.77 -13.30 19.49
CA ASP A 327 -10.22 -13.23 20.86
C ASP A 327 -9.89 -11.79 21.29
N LEU A 328 -9.66 -10.88 20.34
CA LEU A 328 -9.38 -9.46 20.58
C LEU A 328 -10.61 -8.56 20.33
N ALA A 329 -11.76 -9.16 20.06
CA ALA A 329 -12.93 -8.40 19.59
C ALA A 329 -13.46 -7.41 20.63
N ASP A 330 -13.39 -7.73 21.93
CA ASP A 330 -13.87 -6.84 23.00
C ASP A 330 -12.93 -5.65 23.20
N GLU A 331 -11.63 -5.87 23.18
CA GLU A 331 -10.62 -4.82 23.24
C GLU A 331 -10.73 -3.87 22.04
N VAL A 332 -10.84 -4.44 20.83
CA VAL A 332 -11.02 -3.67 19.60
C VAL A 332 -12.29 -2.82 19.67
N ARG A 333 -13.43 -3.38 20.10
CA ARG A 333 -14.68 -2.64 20.23
C ARG A 333 -14.59 -1.53 21.26
N THR A 334 -13.97 -1.80 22.40
CA THR A 334 -13.78 -0.82 23.47
C THR A 334 -12.91 0.34 23.01
N LEU A 335 -11.77 0.05 22.38
CA LEU A 335 -10.85 1.05 21.87
C LEU A 335 -11.48 1.87 20.72
N CYS A 336 -12.22 1.21 19.83
CA CYS A 336 -12.98 1.85 18.75
C CYS A 336 -13.99 2.86 19.29
N ALA A 337 -14.78 2.47 20.31
CA ALA A 337 -15.79 3.35 20.92
C ALA A 337 -15.15 4.58 21.60
N ARG A 338 -14.07 4.37 22.35
CA ARG A 338 -13.32 5.47 23.00
C ARG A 338 -12.73 6.43 21.98
N THR A 339 -12.11 5.91 20.92
CA THR A 339 -11.51 6.71 19.84
C THR A 339 -12.58 7.49 19.08
N THR A 340 -13.71 6.86 18.77
CA THR A 340 -14.85 7.51 18.11
C THR A 340 -15.36 8.70 18.94
N LEU A 341 -15.58 8.50 20.24
CA LEU A 341 -16.04 9.54 21.14
C LEU A 341 -15.05 10.72 21.20
N ALA A 342 -13.76 10.42 21.31
CA ALA A 342 -12.72 11.44 21.39
C ALA A 342 -12.60 12.28 20.09
N LEU A 343 -12.73 11.63 18.93
CA LEU A 343 -12.71 12.33 17.63
C LEU A 343 -13.97 13.21 17.44
N GLN A 344 -15.14 12.78 17.93
CA GLN A 344 -16.38 13.55 17.88
C GLN A 344 -16.36 14.81 18.74
N GLN A 345 -15.69 14.75 19.89
CA GLN A 345 -15.62 15.85 20.84
C GLN A 345 -14.58 16.92 20.47
N GLY A 346 -13.67 16.63 19.54
CA GLY A 346 -12.61 17.54 19.13
C GLY A 346 -13.12 18.76 18.36
N ILE A 347 -12.71 19.96 18.77
CA ILE A 347 -12.94 21.19 18.00
C ILE A 347 -11.69 21.49 17.18
N TRP A 348 -11.85 21.67 15.87
CA TRP A 348 -10.76 21.94 14.95
C TRP A 348 -11.22 22.81 13.77
N GLN A 349 -10.27 23.41 13.09
CA GLN A 349 -10.52 24.17 11.86
C GLN A 349 -10.01 23.39 10.66
N PRO A 350 -10.79 23.23 9.59
CA PRO A 350 -10.37 22.56 8.37
C PRO A 350 -9.11 23.21 7.78
N ARG A 351 -8.18 22.37 7.37
CA ARG A 351 -6.97 22.74 6.65
C ARG A 351 -6.79 21.77 5.48
N ILE A 352 -5.96 22.16 4.51
CA ILE A 352 -5.50 21.20 3.52
C ILE A 352 -4.68 20.13 4.23
N THR A 353 -5.06 18.88 4.06
CA THR A 353 -4.37 17.70 4.58
C THR A 353 -3.99 16.77 3.45
N HIS A 354 -2.95 15.99 3.65
CA HIS A 354 -2.60 14.89 2.76
C HIS A 354 -3.57 13.70 2.89
N GLY A 355 -4.04 13.44 4.13
CA GLY A 355 -5.09 12.46 4.45
C GLY A 355 -4.65 10.99 4.52
N ASP A 356 -3.42 10.65 4.11
CA ASP A 356 -2.81 9.31 4.24
C ASP A 356 -1.28 9.43 4.37
N MET A 357 -0.80 10.34 5.23
CA MET A 357 0.62 10.64 5.37
C MET A 357 1.39 9.44 5.93
N SER A 358 2.55 9.14 5.31
CA SER A 358 3.47 8.10 5.76
C SER A 358 4.89 8.37 5.27
N LEU A 359 5.89 7.71 5.85
CA LEU A 359 7.28 7.83 5.40
C LEU A 359 7.48 7.32 3.96
N GLU A 360 6.69 6.33 3.51
CA GLU A 360 6.70 5.84 2.13
C GLU A 360 6.30 6.92 1.11
N GLN A 361 5.54 7.94 1.55
CA GLN A 361 5.02 9.02 0.69
C GLN A 361 5.84 10.30 0.78
N LEU A 362 6.94 10.25 1.51
CA LEU A 362 7.93 11.33 1.63
C LEU A 362 9.20 10.89 0.91
N VAL A 363 9.53 11.55 -0.19
CA VAL A 363 10.70 11.23 -1.02
C VAL A 363 11.75 12.33 -0.87
N ARG A 364 12.93 11.98 -0.39
CA ARG A 364 14.10 12.86 -0.38
C ARG A 364 14.82 12.73 -1.72
N ASN A 365 14.86 13.81 -2.49
CA ASN A 365 15.55 13.85 -3.77
C ASN A 365 17.07 14.06 -3.59
N ASP A 366 17.82 13.98 -4.70
CA ASP A 366 19.29 14.15 -4.71
C ASP A 366 19.75 15.56 -4.28
N LEU A 367 18.85 16.54 -4.27
CA LEU A 367 19.08 17.90 -3.75
C LEU A 367 18.79 18.01 -2.24
N GLY A 368 18.41 16.93 -1.59
CA GLY A 368 18.08 16.90 -0.17
C GLY A 368 16.66 17.42 0.16
N GLN A 369 15.86 17.81 -0.83
CA GLN A 369 14.50 18.28 -0.61
C GLN A 369 13.54 17.11 -0.36
N ILE A 370 12.61 17.26 0.57
CA ILE A 370 11.55 16.29 0.82
C ILE A 370 10.31 16.68 0.03
N LEU A 371 9.84 15.75 -0.80
CA LEU A 371 8.64 15.90 -1.63
C LEU A 371 7.56 14.95 -1.13
N ILE A 372 6.32 15.42 -1.10
CA ILE A 372 5.15 14.59 -0.76
C ILE A 372 4.59 13.98 -2.05
N ILE A 373 4.29 12.68 -2.02
CA ILE A 373 3.67 11.93 -3.14
C ILE A 373 2.37 11.27 -2.68
N ASP A 374 1.60 10.73 -3.64
CA ASP A 374 0.34 9.98 -3.40
C ASP A 374 -0.79 10.81 -2.76
N TRP A 375 -1.16 11.90 -3.40
CA TRP A 375 -2.15 12.89 -2.96
C TRP A 375 -3.62 12.46 -3.12
N ASP A 376 -3.91 11.18 -3.38
CA ASP A 376 -5.27 10.67 -3.63
C ASP A 376 -6.26 10.91 -2.48
N SER A 377 -5.74 11.03 -1.26
CA SER A 377 -6.54 11.23 -0.05
C SER A 377 -6.58 12.68 0.42
N ALA A 378 -5.98 13.58 -0.36
CA ALA A 378 -5.93 14.99 0.00
C ALA A 378 -7.33 15.59 0.14
N ALA A 379 -7.51 16.45 1.12
CA ALA A 379 -8.81 17.03 1.43
C ALA A 379 -8.67 18.25 2.34
N TRP A 380 -9.73 19.06 2.43
CA TRP A 380 -9.94 19.93 3.57
C TRP A 380 -10.39 19.07 4.75
N GLY A 381 -9.56 18.95 5.76
CA GLY A 381 -9.79 18.05 6.90
C GLY A 381 -9.10 18.51 8.18
N ASP A 382 -9.08 17.63 9.18
CA ASP A 382 -8.39 17.85 10.44
C ASP A 382 -6.87 17.72 10.25
N PRO A 383 -6.08 18.80 10.44
CA PRO A 383 -4.62 18.73 10.24
C PRO A 383 -3.92 17.72 11.18
N MET A 384 -4.51 17.40 12.33
CA MET A 384 -3.95 16.42 13.26
C MET A 384 -4.06 14.98 12.74
N ALA A 385 -4.87 14.74 11.71
CA ALA A 385 -4.96 13.42 11.06
C ALA A 385 -3.67 13.06 10.32
N ASP A 386 -2.97 14.02 9.70
CA ASP A 386 -1.67 13.77 9.05
C ASP A 386 -0.59 13.38 10.06
N PHE A 387 -0.53 14.06 11.22
CA PHE A 387 0.34 13.65 12.33
C PHE A 387 0.01 12.25 12.82
N GLY A 388 -1.27 11.97 13.06
CA GLY A 388 -1.72 10.67 13.55
C GLY A 388 -1.40 9.54 12.56
N SER A 389 -1.58 9.78 11.26
CA SER A 389 -1.24 8.81 10.21
C SER A 389 0.26 8.51 10.19
N LEU A 390 1.10 9.54 10.21
CA LEU A 390 2.55 9.39 10.19
C LEU A 390 3.07 8.67 11.45
N LEU A 391 2.61 9.07 12.63
CA LEU A 391 2.99 8.45 13.90
C LEU A 391 2.56 6.97 13.97
N ALA A 392 1.36 6.65 13.51
CA ALA A 392 0.89 5.26 13.45
C ALA A 392 1.79 4.40 12.55
N ARG A 393 2.21 4.94 11.41
CA ARG A 393 3.13 4.25 10.49
C ARG A 393 4.51 4.03 11.10
N LEU A 394 5.05 5.02 11.81
CA LEU A 394 6.32 4.89 12.54
C LEU A 394 6.27 3.76 13.58
N VAL A 395 5.19 3.69 14.38
CA VAL A 395 5.00 2.61 15.35
C VAL A 395 5.00 1.25 14.67
N VAL A 396 4.21 1.09 13.61
CA VAL A 396 4.14 -0.19 12.89
C VAL A 396 5.48 -0.57 12.28
N GLN A 397 6.21 0.37 11.69
CA GLN A 397 7.55 0.12 11.15
C GLN A 397 8.55 -0.28 12.25
N HIS A 398 8.50 0.41 13.39
CA HIS A 398 9.36 0.06 14.54
C HIS A 398 9.10 -1.36 15.03
N LEU A 399 7.82 -1.71 15.28
CA LEU A 399 7.44 -3.07 15.67
C LEU A 399 7.86 -4.13 14.65
N GLN A 400 7.87 -3.80 13.37
CA GLN A 400 8.29 -4.72 12.32
C GLN A 400 9.82 -4.91 12.26
N ARG A 401 10.62 -3.90 12.61
CA ARG A 401 12.10 -3.96 12.60
C ARG A 401 12.68 -4.75 13.77
N HIS A 402 12.07 -4.70 14.93
CA HIS A 402 12.59 -5.33 16.14
C HIS A 402 12.29 -6.84 16.26
N ARG A 403 11.92 -7.47 15.15
CA ARG A 403 11.71 -8.92 15.09
C ARG A 403 13.00 -9.66 14.81
N PRO A 404 13.21 -10.85 15.41
CA PRO A 404 14.33 -11.68 15.00
C PRO A 404 14.19 -11.98 13.50
N PHE A 405 15.24 -11.62 12.76
CA PHE A 405 15.38 -11.96 11.33
C PHE A 405 15.48 -13.48 11.23
N ILE A 406 14.51 -14.12 10.61
CA ILE A 406 14.64 -15.52 10.20
C ILE A 406 15.18 -15.46 8.77
N PRO A 407 16.39 -16.04 8.53
CA PRO A 407 17.00 -16.00 7.22
C PRO A 407 16.09 -16.65 6.17
N LEU A 408 15.94 -15.99 5.06
CA LEU A 408 15.28 -16.50 3.87
C LEU A 408 16.19 -17.54 3.21
N ASP A 409 15.59 -18.57 2.60
CA ASP A 409 16.28 -19.58 1.80
C ASP A 409 17.09 -18.89 0.68
N PRO A 410 18.41 -19.15 0.57
CA PRO A 410 19.28 -18.49 -0.40
C PRO A 410 19.00 -18.83 -1.88
N LEU A 411 18.03 -19.68 -2.17
CA LEU A 411 17.69 -20.10 -3.54
C LEU A 411 16.71 -19.16 -4.27
N SER A 412 16.25 -18.06 -3.66
CA SER A 412 15.32 -17.11 -4.29
C SER A 412 15.95 -15.80 -4.80
N ALA A 413 17.28 -15.70 -4.81
CA ALA A 413 18.01 -14.46 -5.11
C ALA A 413 18.53 -14.41 -6.56
N ASP A 414 17.70 -14.77 -7.57
CA ASP A 414 18.14 -14.62 -8.95
C ASP A 414 17.03 -14.04 -9.86
N ASP A 415 16.78 -12.76 -9.70
CA ASP A 415 16.47 -11.85 -10.81
C ASP A 415 16.70 -10.40 -10.36
N GLY A 416 17.65 -9.74 -11.02
CA GLY A 416 18.26 -8.44 -10.74
C GLY A 416 17.35 -7.21 -10.64
N THR A 417 16.19 -7.33 -10.02
CA THR A 417 15.36 -6.21 -9.61
C THR A 417 15.28 -6.21 -8.09
N ALA A 418 16.00 -5.28 -7.46
CA ALA A 418 15.93 -5.03 -6.03
C ALA A 418 14.58 -4.42 -5.63
N GLU A 419 13.48 -5.12 -5.91
CA GLU A 419 12.22 -4.96 -5.21
C GLU A 419 12.31 -5.80 -3.95
N GLN A 420 12.42 -5.15 -2.79
CA GLN A 420 12.30 -5.84 -1.52
C GLN A 420 10.95 -6.57 -1.48
N ASP A 421 11.02 -7.91 -1.64
CA ASP A 421 9.88 -8.79 -1.60
C ASP A 421 9.44 -9.00 -0.14
N TRP A 422 8.50 -8.19 0.31
CA TRP A 422 7.91 -8.23 1.66
C TRP A 422 7.08 -9.50 1.94
N ASN A 423 7.07 -10.47 1.03
CA ASN A 423 6.17 -11.63 1.07
C ASN A 423 6.87 -13.00 1.11
N HIS A 424 8.07 -13.13 1.68
CA HIS A 424 8.74 -14.43 1.71
C HIS A 424 8.22 -15.35 2.86
N PRO A 425 7.94 -16.65 2.60
CA PRO A 425 7.31 -17.58 3.54
C PRO A 425 8.31 -18.32 4.43
N ALA A 426 9.02 -17.66 5.33
CA ALA A 426 9.91 -18.35 6.26
C ALA A 426 9.58 -18.01 7.73
N PHE A 427 8.40 -18.44 8.22
CA PHE A 427 8.07 -18.30 9.62
C PHE A 427 7.28 -19.52 10.16
N THR A 428 7.98 -20.60 10.46
CA THR A 428 7.46 -21.70 11.30
C THR A 428 8.48 -22.06 12.36
N ALA A 429 8.58 -21.28 13.42
CA ALA A 429 9.05 -21.74 14.74
C ALA A 429 8.73 -20.64 15.78
N SER A 430 7.89 -20.96 16.76
CA SER A 430 7.61 -20.11 17.90
C SER A 430 8.78 -20.17 18.87
N PRO A 431 9.46 -19.05 19.19
CA PRO A 431 10.23 -18.97 20.42
C PRO A 431 9.28 -18.58 21.56
N SER A 432 9.40 -19.25 22.70
CA SER A 432 8.80 -18.86 23.96
C SER A 432 9.29 -17.47 24.36
N ILE A 433 8.40 -16.48 24.42
CA ILE A 433 8.75 -15.08 24.62
C ILE A 433 8.33 -14.65 26.02
N ASP A 434 9.33 -14.42 26.85
CA ASP A 434 9.21 -13.68 28.12
C ASP A 434 9.75 -12.23 27.99
N SER A 435 9.73 -11.66 26.74
CA SER A 435 10.32 -10.36 26.41
C SER A 435 9.29 -9.34 25.87
N THR A 436 8.00 -9.49 26.18
CA THR A 436 6.92 -8.70 25.59
C THR A 436 6.85 -7.24 26.06
N SER A 437 7.46 -6.87 27.18
CA SER A 437 7.39 -5.50 27.72
C SER A 437 8.38 -4.52 27.08
N ARG A 438 9.56 -4.98 26.68
CA ARG A 438 10.64 -4.09 26.20
C ARG A 438 10.41 -3.46 24.83
N PRO A 439 9.98 -4.19 23.78
CA PRO A 439 9.71 -3.61 22.48
C PRO A 439 8.55 -2.60 22.48
N VAL A 440 7.57 -2.80 23.34
CA VAL A 440 6.43 -1.87 23.47
C VAL A 440 6.87 -0.58 24.13
N GLN A 441 7.66 -0.65 25.20
CA GLN A 441 8.20 0.53 25.88
C GLN A 441 9.12 1.35 24.94
N GLU A 442 10.01 0.69 24.21
CA GLU A 442 10.87 1.33 23.21
C GLU A 442 10.04 2.00 22.09
N SER A 443 8.92 1.39 21.69
CA SER A 443 8.00 1.95 20.70
C SER A 443 7.30 3.21 21.21
N LEU A 444 6.94 3.24 22.48
CA LEU A 444 6.32 4.42 23.11
C LEU A 444 7.30 5.58 23.23
N GLU A 445 8.54 5.30 23.60
CA GLU A 445 9.61 6.31 23.69
C GLU A 445 9.93 6.89 22.31
N LEU A 446 10.03 6.05 21.28
CA LEU A 446 10.20 6.49 19.89
C LEU A 446 9.02 7.33 19.42
N LEU A 447 7.78 6.91 19.71
CA LEU A 447 6.57 7.66 19.35
C LEU A 447 6.56 9.04 19.97
N GLU A 448 6.96 9.15 21.23
CA GLU A 448 7.05 10.44 21.94
C GLU A 448 8.12 11.34 21.34
N ALA A 449 9.33 10.82 21.09
CA ALA A 449 10.42 11.57 20.47
C ALA A 449 10.06 12.01 19.04
N ALA A 450 9.47 11.13 18.25
CA ALA A 450 9.01 11.44 16.90
C ALA A 450 7.91 12.51 16.90
N ARG A 451 6.97 12.44 17.86
CA ARG A 451 5.93 13.43 18.03
C ARG A 451 6.52 14.79 18.34
N GLU A 452 7.45 14.88 19.30
CA GLU A 452 8.08 16.16 19.67
C GLU A 452 8.88 16.75 18.49
N ALA A 453 9.64 15.95 17.74
CA ALA A 453 10.37 16.41 16.57
C ALA A 453 9.44 16.97 15.48
N LEU A 454 8.34 16.29 15.19
CA LEU A 454 7.34 16.76 14.23
C LEU A 454 6.69 18.08 14.70
N LEU A 455 6.38 18.20 16.00
CA LEU A 455 5.78 19.40 16.57
C LEU A 455 6.75 20.58 16.57
N GLU A 456 8.02 20.35 16.89
CA GLU A 456 9.09 21.35 16.81
C GLU A 456 9.20 21.89 15.38
N GLY A 457 9.30 20.99 14.40
CA GLY A 457 9.37 21.37 12.98
C GLY A 457 8.14 22.12 12.49
N HIS A 458 6.96 21.77 12.97
CA HIS A 458 5.73 22.46 12.59
C HIS A 458 5.73 23.94 13.07
N GLY A 459 6.55 24.30 14.05
CA GLY A 459 6.78 25.69 14.46
C GLY A 459 5.58 26.40 15.04
N ARG A 460 4.42 25.75 15.14
CA ARG A 460 3.21 26.27 15.75
C ARG A 460 3.11 25.74 17.18
N ILE A 461 2.84 26.61 18.12
CA ILE A 461 2.48 26.18 19.47
C ILE A 461 1.13 25.49 19.37
N LEU A 462 1.17 24.15 19.28
CA LEU A 462 -0.04 23.33 19.31
C LEU A 462 -0.60 23.30 20.72
N SER A 463 -1.91 23.51 20.84
CA SER A 463 -2.60 23.42 22.10
C SER A 463 -2.54 22.00 22.68
N PHE A 464 -2.81 21.87 23.97
CA PHE A 464 -2.96 20.55 24.60
C PHE A 464 -4.02 19.70 23.88
N GLU A 465 -5.12 20.32 23.45
CA GLU A 465 -6.19 19.64 22.71
C GLU A 465 -5.75 19.19 21.31
N ASP A 466 -4.90 19.97 20.61
CA ASP A 466 -4.34 19.52 19.32
C ASP A 466 -3.43 18.30 19.49
N ARG A 467 -2.57 18.31 20.50
CA ARG A 467 -1.68 17.17 20.82
C ARG A 467 -2.47 15.91 21.19
N LYS A 468 -3.50 16.06 22.01
CA LYS A 468 -4.42 14.98 22.39
C LYS A 468 -5.15 14.42 21.17
N ARG A 469 -5.60 15.30 20.26
CA ARG A 469 -6.30 14.91 19.03
C ARG A 469 -5.38 14.18 18.08
N ALA A 470 -4.12 14.60 17.92
CA ALA A 470 -3.11 13.86 17.16
C ALA A 470 -2.93 12.43 17.72
N GLY A 471 -2.90 12.28 19.05
CA GLY A 471 -2.86 10.96 19.70
C GLY A 471 -4.07 10.08 19.35
N TRP A 472 -5.28 10.63 19.36
CA TRP A 472 -6.48 9.86 18.97
C TRP A 472 -6.50 9.50 17.49
N HIS A 473 -6.01 10.38 16.61
CA HIS A 473 -5.80 10.05 15.21
C HIS A 473 -4.74 8.95 15.04
N THR A 474 -3.69 8.94 15.87
CA THR A 474 -2.70 7.84 15.86
C THR A 474 -3.36 6.50 16.17
N VAL A 475 -4.16 6.42 17.23
CA VAL A 475 -4.92 5.23 17.59
C VAL A 475 -5.87 4.81 16.47
N ALA A 476 -6.62 5.76 15.89
CA ALA A 476 -7.53 5.50 14.79
C ALA A 476 -6.80 4.93 13.56
N HIS A 477 -5.63 5.48 13.23
CA HIS A 477 -4.81 4.99 12.11
C HIS A 477 -4.19 3.62 12.40
N LEU A 478 -3.72 3.34 13.62
CA LEU A 478 -3.24 2.02 14.02
C LEU A 478 -4.33 0.97 13.81
N LEU A 479 -5.54 1.20 14.32
CA LEU A 479 -6.67 0.28 14.14
C LEU A 479 -7.03 0.09 12.66
N ARG A 480 -6.98 1.15 11.85
CA ARG A 480 -7.26 1.06 10.40
C ARG A 480 -6.18 0.32 9.63
N MET A 481 -4.93 0.34 10.09
CA MET A 481 -3.79 -0.34 9.45
C MET A 481 -3.70 -1.82 9.82
N MET A 482 -4.20 -2.24 10.97
CA MET A 482 -4.09 -3.64 11.43
C MET A 482 -4.58 -4.66 10.38
N PRO A 483 -5.72 -4.48 9.67
CA PRO A 483 -6.13 -5.41 8.62
C PRO A 483 -5.21 -5.45 7.39
N GLU A 484 -4.31 -4.49 7.21
CA GLU A 484 -3.42 -4.44 6.04
C GLU A 484 -2.44 -5.64 6.00
N GLY A 485 -1.97 -6.10 7.14
CA GLY A 485 -1.14 -7.30 7.25
C GLY A 485 -1.84 -8.52 6.64
N PHE A 486 -3.11 -8.74 6.97
CA PHE A 486 -3.94 -9.78 6.38
C PHE A 486 -4.16 -9.55 4.87
N ARG A 487 -4.51 -8.31 4.46
CA ARG A 487 -4.75 -7.95 3.06
C ARG A 487 -3.53 -8.16 2.15
N ARG A 488 -2.33 -7.97 2.71
CA ARG A 488 -1.05 -8.17 2.03
C ARG A 488 -0.48 -9.59 2.22
N ARG A 489 -1.25 -10.52 2.77
CA ARG A 489 -0.84 -11.92 3.03
C ARG A 489 0.42 -12.06 3.89
N ARG A 490 0.72 -11.11 4.75
CA ARG A 490 1.90 -11.18 5.62
C ARG A 490 1.80 -12.37 6.58
N ALA A 491 2.93 -13.09 6.75
CA ALA A 491 2.96 -14.25 7.65
C ALA A 491 2.73 -13.88 9.12
N ASP A 492 3.10 -12.68 9.51
CA ASP A 492 3.14 -12.18 10.88
C ASP A 492 1.91 -11.34 11.30
N TRP A 493 0.91 -11.22 10.42
CA TRP A 493 -0.21 -10.31 10.64
C TRP A 493 -0.98 -10.53 11.96
N PRO A 494 -1.21 -11.78 12.46
CA PRO A 494 -1.92 -11.95 13.71
C PRO A 494 -1.14 -11.45 14.91
N MET A 495 0.18 -11.66 14.91
CA MET A 495 1.09 -11.23 15.96
C MET A 495 1.23 -9.72 16.03
N LEU A 496 1.31 -9.06 14.85
CA LEU A 496 1.37 -7.60 14.76
C LEU A 496 0.11 -6.95 15.35
N MET A 497 -1.05 -7.54 15.10
CA MET A 497 -2.31 -7.08 15.70
C MET A 497 -2.26 -7.13 17.23
N GLN A 498 -1.81 -8.24 17.82
CA GLN A 498 -1.68 -8.39 19.27
C GLN A 498 -0.69 -7.40 19.89
N GLN A 499 0.37 -7.03 19.18
CA GLN A 499 1.36 -6.06 19.67
C GLN A 499 0.89 -4.60 19.60
N ILE A 500 -0.05 -4.29 18.73
CA ILE A 500 -0.61 -2.94 18.58
C ILE A 500 -1.71 -2.67 19.59
N LEU A 501 -2.49 -3.68 19.98
CA LEU A 501 -3.52 -3.59 21.03
C LEU A 501 -2.93 -3.63 22.42
#